data_c383bbea7bd03114e4acc6baeb095d4a
#
_entry.id   c383bbea7bd03114e4acc6baeb095d4a
#
_cell.length_a   1.000
_cell.length_b   1.000
_cell.length_c   1.000
_cell.angle_alpha   90.00
_cell.angle_beta   90.00
_cell.angle_gamma   90.00
#
_symmetry.space_group_name_H-M   'P 1'
#
loop_
_entity.id
_entity.type
_entity.pdbx_description
1 polymer ?
#
loop_
_entity_poly.entity_id
_entity_poly.type
_entity_poly.pdbx_seq_one_letter_code
_entity_poly.pdbx_strand_id
1 'polypeptide(L)'
;IFEKIFNNNKQAKCTFISSAEIYALNNEPHCEDDDIKFSMDYKRNVYQLSKFAGEMIVNQFRDLDYDAKSIRVSACYGPEYVLDDKRVLHELVKKGLDNSSTIKLLDDGSAVRKYLHLSDFCVMLMNITLRGKERVYNATGETDISIYDIASFIGNHFHKTVVKGDGQGSFAPKKVNISLDRYIKEFGKINFYDFKQGLKDYINWYKK
;
A
#
# COMPACT_ATOMS: atom_id res chain seq x y z
N ILE A 1 21.99 6.03 4.95
CA ILE A 1 21.14 7.12 5.47
C ILE A 1 21.01 6.97 6.99
N PHE A 2 20.53 5.84 7.54
CA PHE A 2 20.32 5.62 8.97
C PHE A 2 21.61 5.86 9.77
N GLU A 3 22.72 5.29 9.36
CA GLU A 3 24.03 5.49 9.99
C GLU A 3 24.37 6.98 10.13
N LYS A 4 24.20 7.75 9.06
CA LYS A 4 24.44 9.20 9.08
C LYS A 4 23.51 9.95 10.03
N ILE A 5 22.24 9.54 10.10
CA ILE A 5 21.26 10.15 11.00
C ILE A 5 21.65 9.88 12.45
N PHE A 6 21.89 8.63 12.80
CA PHE A 6 22.17 8.23 14.18
C PHE A 6 23.54 8.67 14.67
N ASN A 7 24.53 8.79 13.78
CA ASN A 7 25.82 9.39 14.14
C ASN A 7 25.68 10.88 14.52
N ASN A 8 24.73 11.60 13.90
CA ASN A 8 24.48 13.00 14.21
C ASN A 8 23.50 13.18 15.39
N ASN A 9 22.53 12.28 15.53
CA ASN A 9 21.54 12.32 16.60
C ASN A 9 21.11 10.91 17.02
N LYS A 10 21.67 10.41 18.10
CA LYS A 10 21.34 9.09 18.64
C LYS A 10 19.89 8.93 19.10
N GLN A 11 19.18 10.04 19.37
CA GLN A 11 17.77 10.04 19.78
C GLN A 11 16.81 10.21 18.60
N ALA A 12 17.31 10.26 17.37
CA ALA A 12 16.46 10.33 16.20
C ALA A 12 15.51 9.12 16.13
N LYS A 13 14.28 9.38 15.69
CA LYS A 13 13.27 8.33 15.45
C LYS A 13 13.14 8.12 13.95
N CYS A 14 13.42 6.91 13.50
CA CYS A 14 13.46 6.60 12.08
C CYS A 14 12.49 5.48 11.73
N THR A 15 11.72 5.66 10.67
CA THR A 15 10.82 4.62 10.15
C THR A 15 11.12 4.38 8.67
N PHE A 16 11.39 3.13 8.33
CA PHE A 16 11.56 2.68 6.95
C PHE A 16 10.20 2.32 6.37
N ILE A 17 9.84 2.91 5.24
CA ILE A 17 8.62 2.56 4.53
C ILE A 17 8.89 1.33 3.67
N SER A 18 8.48 0.18 4.20
CA SER A 18 8.48 -1.13 3.54
C SER A 18 7.19 -1.32 2.73
N SER A 19 6.85 -2.53 2.38
CA SER A 19 5.69 -2.86 1.56
C SER A 19 5.04 -4.16 1.99
N ALA A 20 3.73 -4.23 1.89
CA ALA A 20 2.96 -5.47 2.01
C ALA A 20 3.33 -6.52 0.93
N GLU A 21 3.98 -6.11 -0.14
CA GLU A 21 4.48 -7.03 -1.19
C GLU A 21 5.44 -8.09 -0.64
N ILE A 22 6.06 -7.87 0.51
CA ILE A 22 6.92 -8.89 1.13
C ILE A 22 6.16 -10.17 1.48
N TYR A 23 4.84 -10.10 1.67
CA TYR A 23 3.98 -11.24 1.96
C TYR A 23 3.49 -11.99 0.70
N ALA A 24 3.89 -11.59 -0.49
CA ALA A 24 3.28 -12.02 -1.76
C ALA A 24 3.19 -13.55 -1.95
N LEU A 25 4.06 -14.32 -1.29
CA LEU A 25 4.12 -15.77 -1.39
C LEU A 25 3.66 -16.48 -0.11
N ASN A 26 3.18 -15.75 0.87
CA ASN A 26 2.70 -16.28 2.13
C ASN A 26 1.22 -16.68 2.03
N ASN A 27 0.78 -17.54 2.94
CA ASN A 27 -0.65 -17.81 3.12
C ASN A 27 -1.30 -16.68 3.92
N GLU A 28 -2.56 -16.37 3.61
CA GLU A 28 -3.34 -15.36 4.33
C GLU A 28 -4.03 -15.92 5.58
N PRO A 29 -4.35 -15.11 6.59
CA PRO A 29 -4.00 -13.68 6.75
C PRO A 29 -2.53 -13.49 7.14
N HIS A 30 -1.97 -12.28 6.87
CA HIS A 30 -0.57 -11.96 7.14
C HIS A 30 -0.42 -11.11 8.40
N CYS A 31 0.50 -11.55 9.28
CA CYS A 31 0.89 -10.81 10.47
C CYS A 31 2.36 -10.38 10.36
N GLU A 32 2.76 -9.44 11.22
CA GLU A 32 4.14 -8.93 11.21
C GLU A 32 5.19 -9.97 11.61
N ASP A 33 4.79 -10.98 12.37
CA ASP A 33 5.66 -12.07 12.85
C ASP A 33 5.74 -13.27 11.89
N ASP A 34 5.05 -13.20 10.74
CA ASP A 34 5.11 -14.27 9.74
C ASP A 34 6.51 -14.39 9.13
N ASP A 35 6.95 -15.62 8.91
CA ASP A 35 8.11 -15.91 8.08
C ASP A 35 7.89 -15.44 6.65
N ILE A 36 8.87 -14.79 6.07
CA ILE A 36 8.76 -14.25 4.71
C ILE A 36 9.30 -15.27 3.70
N LYS A 37 8.48 -15.61 2.71
CA LYS A 37 8.82 -16.55 1.64
C LYS A 37 9.31 -15.81 0.39
N PHE A 38 10.34 -16.37 -0.24
CA PHE A 38 10.91 -15.87 -1.49
C PHE A 38 10.91 -16.95 -2.57
N SER A 39 10.76 -16.55 -3.83
CA SER A 39 10.93 -17.45 -4.98
C SER A 39 11.61 -16.69 -6.12
N MET A 40 12.53 -17.38 -6.81
CA MET A 40 13.16 -16.86 -8.04
C MET A 40 12.15 -16.72 -9.17
N ASP A 41 11.08 -17.51 -9.16
CA ASP A 41 10.03 -17.48 -10.18
C ASP A 41 9.01 -16.35 -9.97
N TYR A 42 8.98 -15.73 -8.78
CA TYR A 42 8.10 -14.60 -8.52
C TYR A 42 8.60 -13.37 -9.27
N LYS A 43 7.82 -12.88 -10.23
CA LYS A 43 8.23 -11.82 -11.16
C LYS A 43 8.54 -10.47 -10.52
N ARG A 44 8.12 -10.24 -9.28
CA ARG A 44 8.40 -9.04 -8.49
C ARG A 44 9.37 -9.31 -7.33
N ASN A 45 10.11 -10.41 -7.40
CA ASN A 45 11.04 -10.86 -6.35
C ASN A 45 12.10 -9.81 -5.99
N VAL A 46 12.61 -9.07 -6.98
CA VAL A 46 13.62 -8.00 -6.75
C VAL A 46 13.03 -6.90 -5.86
N TYR A 47 11.79 -6.49 -6.12
CA TYR A 47 11.11 -5.49 -5.27
C TYR A 47 10.84 -6.05 -3.87
N GLN A 48 10.28 -7.26 -3.76
CA GLN A 48 10.04 -7.95 -2.50
C GLN A 48 11.33 -8.03 -1.68
N LEU A 49 12.42 -8.52 -2.28
CA LEU A 49 13.71 -8.69 -1.63
C LEU A 49 14.32 -7.34 -1.22
N SER A 50 14.22 -6.31 -2.07
CA SER A 50 14.76 -4.98 -1.76
C SER A 50 14.09 -4.36 -0.52
N LYS A 51 12.77 -4.54 -0.37
CA LYS A 51 12.04 -4.08 0.81
C LYS A 51 12.41 -4.89 2.06
N PHE A 52 12.51 -6.20 1.93
CA PHE A 52 12.93 -7.06 3.04
C PHE A 52 14.38 -6.77 3.48
N ALA A 53 15.30 -6.59 2.55
CA ALA A 53 16.67 -6.20 2.86
C ALA A 53 16.73 -4.85 3.63
N GLY A 54 15.87 -3.89 3.25
CA GLY A 54 15.72 -2.64 4.00
C GLY A 54 15.25 -2.85 5.44
N GLU A 55 14.29 -3.77 5.67
CA GLU A 55 13.85 -4.13 7.03
C GLU A 55 14.97 -4.80 7.84
N MET A 56 15.78 -5.66 7.22
CA MET A 56 16.92 -6.28 7.88
C MET A 56 17.96 -5.24 8.34
N ILE A 57 18.23 -4.23 7.51
CA ILE A 57 19.11 -3.12 7.88
C ILE A 57 18.52 -2.33 9.05
N VAL A 58 17.21 -2.04 9.03
CA VAL A 58 16.52 -1.35 10.14
C VAL A 58 16.60 -2.15 11.44
N ASN A 59 16.38 -3.48 11.36
CA ASN A 59 16.52 -4.36 12.51
C ASN A 59 17.92 -4.34 13.10
N GLN A 60 18.98 -4.25 12.29
CA GLN A 60 20.35 -4.11 12.76
C GLN A 60 20.52 -2.85 13.62
N PHE A 61 19.96 -1.71 13.22
CA PHE A 61 19.99 -0.49 14.03
C PHE A 61 19.17 -0.65 15.31
N ARG A 62 18.04 -1.34 15.25
CA ARG A 62 17.22 -1.64 16.43
C ARG A 62 17.97 -2.50 17.46
N ASP A 63 18.77 -3.47 17.00
CA ASP A 63 19.61 -4.30 17.86
C ASP A 63 20.78 -3.51 18.51
N LEU A 64 21.10 -2.36 17.96
CA LEU A 64 22.06 -1.38 18.51
C LEU A 64 21.38 -0.29 19.35
N ASP A 65 20.15 -0.52 19.83
CA ASP A 65 19.34 0.38 20.66
C ASP A 65 18.98 1.72 20.03
N TYR A 66 19.01 1.83 18.69
CA TYR A 66 18.46 2.99 18.01
C TYR A 66 16.95 2.87 17.81
N ASP A 67 16.23 3.99 17.85
CA ASP A 67 14.78 4.02 17.59
C ASP A 67 14.47 3.93 16.08
N ALA A 68 14.66 2.73 15.54
CA ALA A 68 14.45 2.40 14.14
C ALA A 68 13.31 1.38 13.99
N LYS A 69 12.39 1.61 13.05
CA LYS A 69 11.19 0.79 12.81
C LYS A 69 10.93 0.61 11.33
N SER A 70 10.14 -0.37 10.98
CA SER A 70 9.62 -0.58 9.62
C SER A 70 8.10 -0.54 9.59
N ILE A 71 7.52 -0.03 8.50
CA ILE A 71 6.09 -0.05 8.25
C ILE A 71 5.81 -0.71 6.90
N ARG A 72 5.06 -1.82 6.90
CA ARG A 72 4.66 -2.57 5.70
C ARG A 72 3.34 -2.02 5.18
N VAL A 73 3.43 -1.21 4.14
CA VAL A 73 2.27 -0.47 3.61
C VAL A 73 1.59 -1.26 2.50
N SER A 74 0.26 -1.34 2.54
CA SER A 74 -0.56 -1.83 1.43
C SER A 74 -0.67 -0.78 0.31
N ALA A 75 -1.61 -0.93 -0.62
CA ALA A 75 -1.86 0.02 -1.69
C ALA A 75 -2.33 1.38 -1.13
N CYS A 76 -1.41 2.33 -1.00
CA CYS A 76 -1.73 3.69 -0.58
C CYS A 76 -2.23 4.53 -1.77
N TYR A 77 -3.24 5.37 -1.54
CA TYR A 77 -3.82 6.26 -2.55
C TYR A 77 -4.25 7.61 -1.93
N GLY A 78 -4.43 8.59 -2.78
CA GLY A 78 -4.90 9.92 -2.39
C GLY A 78 -4.34 10.98 -3.33
N PRO A 79 -4.65 12.26 -3.13
CA PRO A 79 -4.05 13.35 -3.87
C PRO A 79 -2.53 13.28 -3.79
N GLU A 80 -1.87 13.09 -4.93
CA GLU A 80 -0.42 12.89 -5.03
C GLU A 80 0.18 13.83 -6.09
N TYR A 81 1.43 14.19 -5.90
CA TYR A 81 2.14 15.06 -6.83
C TYR A 81 2.78 14.31 -8.03
N VAL A 82 2.61 13.01 -8.15
CA VAL A 82 3.22 12.20 -9.22
C VAL A 82 2.24 12.04 -10.39
N LEU A 83 2.44 12.79 -11.46
CA LEU A 83 1.58 12.78 -12.65
C LEU A 83 1.74 11.54 -13.54
N ASP A 84 2.84 10.80 -13.44
CA ASP A 84 3.12 9.60 -14.26
C ASP A 84 3.21 8.32 -13.41
N ASP A 85 2.26 8.13 -12.52
CA ASP A 85 2.13 6.90 -11.75
C ASP A 85 1.46 5.82 -12.62
N LYS A 86 2.07 4.63 -12.69
CA LYS A 86 1.58 3.46 -13.45
C LYS A 86 0.79 2.47 -12.58
N ARG A 87 0.50 2.82 -11.32
CA ARG A 87 -0.33 1.98 -10.46
C ARG A 87 -1.76 1.94 -10.98
N VAL A 88 -2.42 0.80 -10.77
CA VAL A 88 -3.73 0.49 -11.37
C VAL A 88 -4.81 1.54 -11.08
N LEU A 89 -4.88 2.07 -9.86
CA LEU A 89 -5.87 3.10 -9.49
C LEU A 89 -5.68 4.37 -10.31
N HIS A 90 -4.44 4.80 -10.46
CA HIS A 90 -4.07 5.97 -11.24
C HIS A 90 -4.40 5.80 -12.73
N GLU A 91 -4.06 4.65 -13.31
CA GLU A 91 -4.42 4.31 -14.68
C GLU A 91 -5.93 4.25 -14.93
N LEU A 92 -6.70 3.78 -13.95
CA LEU A 92 -8.16 3.77 -14.04
C LEU A 92 -8.73 5.19 -14.02
N VAL A 93 -8.19 6.09 -13.20
CA VAL A 93 -8.60 7.51 -13.19
C VAL A 93 -8.24 8.18 -14.52
N LYS A 94 -7.06 7.95 -15.07
CA LYS A 94 -6.68 8.43 -16.42
C LYS A 94 -7.67 7.95 -17.50
N LYS A 95 -8.03 6.67 -17.49
CA LYS A 95 -9.05 6.12 -18.40
C LYS A 95 -10.44 6.72 -18.17
N GLY A 96 -10.76 7.11 -16.94
CA GLY A 96 -11.95 7.87 -16.63
C GLY A 96 -11.96 9.24 -17.31
N LEU A 97 -10.82 9.91 -17.33
CA LEU A 97 -10.66 11.27 -17.85
C LEU A 97 -10.45 11.35 -19.37
N ASP A 98 -10.07 10.26 -20.04
CA ASP A 98 -9.87 10.24 -21.49
C ASP A 98 -11.18 10.43 -22.28
N ASN A 99 -11.09 10.57 -23.61
CA ASN A 99 -12.25 10.78 -24.48
C ASN A 99 -12.97 9.48 -24.88
N SER A 100 -12.53 8.31 -24.40
CA SER A 100 -13.18 7.03 -24.69
C SER A 100 -14.53 6.93 -23.97
N SER A 101 -15.51 6.25 -24.56
CA SER A 101 -16.76 5.91 -23.88
C SER A 101 -16.66 4.70 -22.96
N THR A 102 -15.48 4.05 -22.91
CA THR A 102 -15.27 2.81 -22.16
C THR A 102 -14.00 2.83 -21.32
N ILE A 103 -14.06 2.14 -20.18
CA ILE A 103 -12.88 1.79 -19.36
C ILE A 103 -12.59 0.31 -19.58
N LYS A 104 -11.58 0.01 -20.41
CA LYS A 104 -11.17 -1.37 -20.66
C LYS A 104 -10.16 -1.83 -19.61
N LEU A 105 -10.50 -2.91 -18.89
CA LEU A 105 -9.59 -3.60 -17.97
C LEU A 105 -8.62 -4.51 -18.73
N LEU A 106 -7.51 -4.89 -18.10
CA LEU A 106 -6.56 -5.85 -18.68
C LEU A 106 -7.05 -7.29 -18.55
N ASP A 107 -7.77 -7.57 -17.45
CA ASP A 107 -8.33 -8.88 -17.10
C ASP A 107 -9.79 -8.71 -16.62
N ASP A 108 -10.31 -9.69 -15.90
CA ASP A 108 -11.67 -9.67 -15.35
C ASP A 108 -11.89 -8.67 -14.21
N GLY A 109 -10.81 -8.06 -13.69
CA GLY A 109 -10.83 -7.12 -12.58
C GLY A 109 -11.10 -7.76 -11.21
N SER A 110 -10.99 -9.09 -11.08
CA SER A 110 -11.29 -9.82 -9.84
C SER A 110 -10.26 -9.64 -8.72
N ALA A 111 -9.10 -9.08 -9.03
CA ALA A 111 -8.07 -8.83 -8.04
C ALA A 111 -8.55 -7.83 -6.97
N VAL A 112 -8.41 -8.22 -5.70
CA VAL A 112 -8.88 -7.46 -4.53
C VAL A 112 -7.72 -6.78 -3.83
N ARG A 113 -7.94 -5.55 -3.38
CA ARG A 113 -6.96 -4.77 -2.61
C ARG A 113 -7.63 -4.09 -1.43
N LYS A 114 -6.87 -3.88 -0.37
CA LYS A 114 -7.19 -2.94 0.70
C LYS A 114 -6.41 -1.65 0.45
N TYR A 115 -7.11 -0.62 0.01
CA TYR A 115 -6.50 0.68 -0.23
C TYR A 115 -6.48 1.50 1.05
N LEU A 116 -5.33 2.07 1.37
CA LEU A 116 -5.13 2.96 2.51
C LEU A 116 -5.08 4.41 2.01
N HIS A 117 -5.98 5.26 2.50
CA HIS A 117 -5.94 6.67 2.13
C HIS A 117 -4.69 7.35 2.70
N LEU A 118 -4.11 8.27 1.95
CA LEU A 118 -2.85 8.93 2.30
C LEU A 118 -2.91 9.64 3.66
N SER A 119 -4.05 10.25 4.03
CA SER A 119 -4.22 10.90 5.34
C SER A 119 -4.12 9.89 6.47
N ASP A 120 -4.76 8.71 6.33
CA ASP A 120 -4.72 7.66 7.34
C ASP A 120 -3.31 7.08 7.46
N PHE A 121 -2.65 6.88 6.32
CA PHE A 121 -1.25 6.46 6.31
C PHE A 121 -0.35 7.46 7.05
N CYS A 122 -0.52 8.76 6.84
CA CYS A 122 0.26 9.78 7.55
C CYS A 122 0.04 9.72 9.06
N VAL A 123 -1.20 9.53 9.50
CA VAL A 123 -1.53 9.37 10.93
C VAL A 123 -0.87 8.10 11.50
N MET A 124 -0.98 6.98 10.78
CA MET A 124 -0.34 5.73 11.19
C MET A 124 1.19 5.86 11.25
N LEU A 125 1.80 6.46 10.23
CA LEU A 125 3.23 6.70 10.16
C LEU A 125 3.72 7.55 11.33
N MET A 126 3.02 8.64 11.66
CA MET A 126 3.38 9.51 12.78
C MET A 126 3.25 8.80 14.11
N ASN A 127 2.16 8.03 14.33
CA ASN A 127 1.99 7.23 15.54
C ASN A 127 3.13 6.22 15.71
N ILE A 128 3.43 5.45 14.66
CA ILE A 128 4.49 4.43 14.67
C ILE A 128 5.85 5.08 14.90
N THR A 129 6.17 6.15 14.15
CA THR A 129 7.48 6.81 14.25
C THR A 129 7.71 7.39 15.63
N LEU A 130 6.73 8.09 16.19
CA LEU A 130 6.90 8.85 17.41
C LEU A 130 6.71 8.01 18.68
N ARG A 131 5.85 6.99 18.65
CA ARG A 131 5.39 6.27 19.84
C ARG A 131 5.45 4.75 19.73
N GLY A 132 5.65 4.19 18.53
CA GLY A 132 5.67 2.75 18.30
C GLY A 132 6.79 2.05 19.06
N LYS A 133 6.48 0.90 19.66
CA LYS A 133 7.40 0.09 20.47
C LYS A 133 7.93 -1.11 19.71
N GLU A 134 7.18 -1.59 18.73
CA GLU A 134 7.53 -2.77 17.96
C GLU A 134 8.50 -2.45 16.81
N ARG A 135 9.17 -3.47 16.30
CA ARG A 135 10.14 -3.35 15.19
C ARG A 135 9.47 -3.11 13.85
N VAL A 136 8.32 -3.76 13.65
CA VAL A 136 7.59 -3.78 12.38
C VAL A 136 6.10 -3.59 12.63
N TYR A 137 5.44 -2.82 11.78
CA TYR A 137 3.99 -2.62 11.78
C TYR A 137 3.43 -2.79 10.37
N ASN A 138 2.25 -3.37 10.29
CA ASN A 138 1.44 -3.34 9.09
C ASN A 138 0.62 -2.04 9.02
N ALA A 139 0.43 -1.52 7.80
CA ALA A 139 -0.46 -0.41 7.53
C ALA A 139 -1.30 -0.71 6.28
N THR A 140 -2.60 -0.83 6.46
CA THR A 140 -3.54 -1.15 5.39
C THR A 140 -4.89 -0.46 5.64
N GLY A 141 -5.69 -0.28 4.59
CA GLY A 141 -7.09 0.12 4.75
C GLY A 141 -7.95 -1.04 5.26
N GLU A 142 -9.19 -0.75 5.57
CA GLU A 142 -10.13 -1.72 6.13
C GLU A 142 -10.89 -2.48 5.03
N THR A 143 -11.27 -1.79 3.95
CA THR A 143 -12.20 -2.30 2.95
C THR A 143 -11.50 -3.10 1.86
N ASP A 144 -11.92 -4.35 1.68
CA ASP A 144 -11.59 -5.15 0.50
C ASP A 144 -12.37 -4.60 -0.72
N ILE A 145 -11.66 -4.23 -1.78
CA ILE A 145 -12.31 -3.73 -2.99
C ILE A 145 -11.66 -4.34 -4.24
N SER A 146 -12.46 -4.78 -5.20
CA SER A 146 -11.97 -5.32 -6.46
C SER A 146 -11.57 -4.21 -7.44
N ILE A 147 -10.67 -4.52 -8.35
CA ILE A 147 -10.32 -3.61 -9.45
C ILE A 147 -11.54 -3.30 -10.31
N TYR A 148 -12.44 -4.28 -10.48
CA TYR A 148 -13.70 -4.08 -11.21
C TYR A 148 -14.63 -3.08 -10.50
N ASP A 149 -14.77 -3.16 -9.18
CA ASP A 149 -15.61 -2.21 -8.41
C ASP A 149 -15.04 -0.78 -8.47
N ILE A 150 -13.72 -0.65 -8.41
CA ILE A 150 -13.05 0.65 -8.59
C ILE A 150 -13.33 1.21 -9.99
N ALA A 151 -13.12 0.39 -11.02
CA ALA A 151 -13.39 0.80 -12.41
C ALA A 151 -14.86 1.17 -12.61
N SER A 152 -15.79 0.40 -12.01
CA SER A 152 -17.22 0.66 -12.07
C SER A 152 -17.58 1.99 -11.37
N PHE A 153 -16.99 2.27 -10.23
CA PHE A 153 -17.19 3.56 -9.56
C PHE A 153 -16.70 4.73 -10.42
N ILE A 154 -15.52 4.60 -11.02
CA ILE A 154 -14.96 5.62 -11.93
C ILE A 154 -15.80 5.72 -13.21
N GLY A 155 -16.21 4.59 -13.78
CA GLY A 155 -17.07 4.54 -14.96
C GLY A 155 -18.39 5.27 -14.72
N ASN A 156 -19.07 4.99 -13.61
CA ASN A 156 -20.29 5.68 -13.23
C ASN A 156 -20.08 7.20 -13.04
N HIS A 157 -18.96 7.60 -12.47
CA HIS A 157 -18.63 9.02 -12.28
C HIS A 157 -18.44 9.78 -13.60
N PHE A 158 -17.92 9.12 -14.64
CA PHE A 158 -17.65 9.71 -15.96
C PHE A 158 -18.62 9.25 -17.06
N HIS A 159 -19.70 8.56 -16.71
CA HIS A 159 -20.69 8.01 -17.65
C HIS A 159 -20.09 7.08 -18.72
N LYS A 160 -19.12 6.24 -18.31
CA LYS A 160 -18.42 5.27 -19.16
C LYS A 160 -18.79 3.85 -18.82
N THR A 161 -18.82 2.98 -19.84
CA THR A 161 -19.01 1.54 -19.67
C THR A 161 -17.70 0.86 -19.29
N VAL A 162 -17.72 -0.02 -18.29
CA VAL A 162 -16.55 -0.84 -17.93
C VAL A 162 -16.59 -2.14 -18.72
N VAL A 163 -15.50 -2.42 -19.43
CA VAL A 163 -15.32 -3.63 -20.24
C VAL A 163 -14.21 -4.47 -19.63
N LYS A 164 -14.55 -5.72 -19.27
CA LYS A 164 -13.57 -6.71 -18.80
C LYS A 164 -12.64 -7.10 -19.93
N GLY A 165 -11.36 -7.28 -19.60
CA GLY A 165 -10.39 -7.86 -20.52
C GLY A 165 -10.32 -9.38 -20.37
N ASP A 166 -9.64 -10.01 -21.30
CA ASP A 166 -9.36 -11.44 -21.39
C ASP A 166 -7.88 -11.78 -21.18
N GLY A 167 -7.09 -10.74 -20.86
CA GLY A 167 -5.65 -10.87 -20.66
C GLY A 167 -5.27 -11.56 -19.36
N GLN A 168 -4.04 -12.02 -19.30
CA GLN A 168 -3.44 -12.40 -18.02
C GLN A 168 -3.18 -11.11 -17.23
N GLY A 169 -3.83 -10.98 -16.09
CA GLY A 169 -3.73 -9.82 -15.22
C GLY A 169 -2.33 -9.56 -14.67
N SER A 170 -2.25 -8.63 -13.76
CA SER A 170 -1.02 -8.27 -13.05
C SER A 170 -0.36 -9.50 -12.40
N PHE A 171 0.97 -9.58 -12.41
CA PHE A 171 1.73 -10.58 -11.66
C PHE A 171 1.65 -10.42 -10.13
N ALA A 172 0.97 -9.38 -9.66
CA ALA A 172 0.73 -9.18 -8.24
C ALA A 172 -0.30 -10.20 -7.70
N PRO A 173 -0.21 -10.59 -6.42
CA PRO A 173 -1.17 -11.52 -5.81
C PRO A 173 -2.62 -11.07 -6.04
N LYS A 174 -3.55 -12.02 -6.24
CA LYS A 174 -4.98 -11.70 -6.42
C LYS A 174 -5.58 -11.03 -5.19
N LYS A 175 -5.13 -11.41 -4.02
CA LYS A 175 -5.52 -10.80 -2.74
C LYS A 175 -4.30 -10.73 -1.82
N VAL A 176 -4.22 -9.69 -1.00
CA VAL A 176 -3.26 -9.59 0.12
C VAL A 176 -4.04 -9.11 1.33
N ASN A 177 -4.27 -10.00 2.28
CA ASN A 177 -4.99 -9.71 3.52
C ASN A 177 -3.98 -9.53 4.65
N ILE A 178 -3.86 -8.32 5.18
CA ILE A 178 -2.89 -7.94 6.20
C ILE A 178 -3.64 -7.58 7.47
N SER A 179 -3.22 -8.17 8.61
CA SER A 179 -3.74 -7.81 9.93
C SER A 179 -3.26 -6.42 10.36
N LEU A 180 -4.13 -5.69 11.06
CA LEU A 180 -3.84 -4.46 11.78
C LEU A 180 -3.81 -4.66 13.29
N ASP A 181 -3.89 -5.87 13.78
CA ASP A 181 -4.07 -6.16 15.21
C ASP A 181 -2.97 -5.57 16.07
N ARG A 182 -1.71 -5.59 15.60
CA ARG A 182 -0.57 -4.98 16.29
C ARG A 182 -0.76 -3.48 16.43
N TYR A 183 -1.10 -2.79 15.35
CA TYR A 183 -1.34 -1.35 15.38
C TYR A 183 -2.52 -1.01 16.30
N ILE A 184 -3.66 -1.71 16.15
CA ILE A 184 -4.88 -1.48 16.93
C ILE A 184 -4.65 -1.72 18.42
N LYS A 185 -3.90 -2.76 18.78
CA LYS A 185 -3.56 -3.07 20.17
C LYS A 185 -2.77 -1.94 20.83
N GLU A 186 -1.89 -1.28 20.09
CA GLU A 186 -1.01 -0.24 20.64
C GLU A 186 -1.60 1.16 20.57
N PHE A 187 -2.28 1.50 19.48
CA PHE A 187 -2.75 2.87 19.20
C PHE A 187 -4.27 3.03 19.22
N GLY A 188 -5.03 1.94 19.32
CA GLY A 188 -6.48 1.94 19.24
C GLY A 188 -7.02 1.84 17.80
N LYS A 189 -8.34 1.77 17.69
CA LYS A 189 -9.02 1.68 16.39
C LYS A 189 -8.82 2.94 15.56
N ILE A 190 -8.74 2.77 14.25
CA ILE A 190 -8.66 3.84 13.26
C ILE A 190 -10.06 4.12 12.74
N ASN A 191 -10.43 5.39 12.67
CA ASN A 191 -11.60 5.82 11.91
C ASN A 191 -11.14 6.16 10.49
N PHE A 192 -11.15 5.14 9.60
CA PHE A 192 -10.63 5.27 8.24
C PHE A 192 -11.43 6.25 7.41
N TYR A 193 -10.73 6.97 6.55
CA TYR A 193 -11.34 7.79 5.52
C TYR A 193 -12.14 6.91 4.55
N ASP A 194 -13.39 7.30 4.28
CA ASP A 194 -14.26 6.51 3.39
C ASP A 194 -13.63 6.37 2.00
N PHE A 195 -13.54 5.14 1.51
CA PHE A 195 -12.87 4.84 0.23
C PHE A 195 -13.52 5.57 -0.95
N LYS A 196 -14.85 5.60 -1.02
CA LYS A 196 -15.57 6.24 -2.13
C LYS A 196 -15.39 7.75 -2.10
N GLN A 197 -15.39 8.34 -0.92
CA GLN A 197 -15.13 9.77 -0.77
C GLN A 197 -13.67 10.08 -1.15
N GLY A 198 -12.71 9.31 -0.65
CA GLY A 198 -11.29 9.47 -0.99
C GLY A 198 -11.02 9.31 -2.49
N LEU A 199 -11.74 8.40 -3.16
CA LEU A 199 -11.62 8.24 -4.61
C LEU A 199 -12.20 9.44 -5.38
N LYS A 200 -13.33 10.03 -4.91
CA LYS A 200 -13.85 11.28 -5.47
C LYS A 200 -12.86 12.44 -5.33
N ASP A 201 -12.26 12.56 -4.14
CA ASP A 201 -11.28 13.62 -3.88
C ASP A 201 -10.05 13.45 -4.77
N TYR A 202 -9.59 12.21 -4.97
CA TYR A 202 -8.51 11.88 -5.87
C TYR A 202 -8.81 12.23 -7.33
N ILE A 203 -10.01 11.88 -7.81
CA ILE A 203 -10.49 12.25 -9.15
C ILE A 203 -10.54 13.78 -9.31
N ASN A 204 -11.07 14.48 -8.32
CA ASN A 204 -11.19 15.94 -8.36
C ASN A 204 -9.82 16.63 -8.35
N TRP A 205 -8.87 16.10 -7.61
CA TRP A 205 -7.49 16.57 -7.62
C TRP A 205 -6.82 16.40 -8.99
N TYR A 206 -7.11 15.26 -9.64
CA TYR A 206 -6.52 14.93 -10.94
C TYR A 206 -7.04 15.81 -12.10
N LYS A 207 -8.23 16.41 -11.93
CA LYS A 207 -8.83 17.35 -12.90
C LYS A 207 -8.24 18.76 -12.87
N LYS A 208 -7.45 19.07 -11.84
CA LYS A 208 -6.80 20.39 -11.70
C LYS A 208 -5.51 20.46 -12.51
#